data_524c1f2c542b3e352b7459a5c635a1d5
#
_entry.id   524c1f2c542b3e352b7459a5c635a1d5
#
_cell.length_a   1.000
_cell.length_b   1.000
_cell.length_c   1.000
_cell.angle_alpha   90.00
_cell.angle_beta   90.00
_cell.angle_gamma   90.00
#
_symmetry.space_group_name_H-M   'P 1'
#
loop_
_entity.id
_entity.type
_entity.pdbx_description
1 polymer ?
#
loop_
_entity_poly.entity_id
_entity_poly.type
_entity_poly.pdbx_seq_one_letter_code
_entity_poly.pdbx_strand_id
1 'polypeptide(L)'
;IALSEWMWVEVKRDGKIHKQDYKTGEPQSTLKTTGTAKTTGTKVCFYPDNKIFKTISFEYDIIAERLRELAYLNKGLEIVLKDNRSDDAQTDSFKFKGGLSDFVKYLDENNNPLHNKIITVNKEDGDVPVDVALRYGNTYNDNILTFVNNINTIEGGTHLSGFRTALTRALNNHATQNNL
;
A
#
# COMPACT_ATOMS: atom_id res chain seq x y z
N ILE A 1 14.92 8.34 9.44
CA ILE A 1 16.21 8.96 9.84
C ILE A 1 16.50 8.62 11.30
N ALA A 2 15.60 8.97 12.24
CA ALA A 2 15.82 8.80 13.68
C ALA A 2 15.96 7.34 14.16
N LEU A 3 15.41 6.38 13.42
CA LEU A 3 15.44 4.96 13.74
C LEU A 3 16.61 4.21 13.09
N SER A 4 17.51 4.92 12.43
CA SER A 4 18.61 4.32 11.69
C SER A 4 19.95 4.69 12.34
N GLU A 5 20.84 3.73 12.47
CA GLU A 5 22.22 3.97 12.87
C GLU A 5 22.92 4.87 11.85
N TRP A 6 22.71 4.57 10.57
CA TRP A 6 23.10 5.44 9.46
C TRP A 6 22.06 5.38 8.33
N MET A 7 21.98 6.46 7.58
CA MET A 7 21.10 6.58 6.41
C MET A 7 21.69 7.57 5.42
N TRP A 8 21.45 7.35 4.13
CA TRP A 8 21.69 8.37 3.12
C TRP A 8 20.51 8.43 2.13
N VAL A 9 20.31 9.60 1.59
CA VAL A 9 19.29 9.88 0.58
C VAL A 9 19.97 10.50 -0.64
N GLU A 10 19.61 10.00 -1.81
CA GLU A 10 19.99 10.55 -3.10
C GLU A 10 18.72 10.91 -3.88
N VAL A 11 18.63 12.15 -4.34
CA VAL A 11 17.50 12.65 -5.12
C VAL A 11 17.99 13.14 -6.45
N LYS A 12 17.41 12.63 -7.53
CA LYS A 12 17.62 13.07 -8.91
C LYS A 12 16.47 14.02 -9.28
N ARG A 13 16.79 15.29 -9.41
CA ARG A 13 15.81 16.34 -9.71
C ARG A 13 16.48 17.50 -10.43
N ASP A 14 15.77 18.14 -11.36
CA ASP A 14 16.21 19.31 -12.12
C ASP A 14 17.58 19.13 -12.79
N GLY A 15 17.82 17.95 -13.37
CA GLY A 15 19.06 17.60 -14.05
C GLY A 15 20.25 17.32 -13.13
N LYS A 16 20.07 17.37 -11.82
CA LYS A 16 21.12 17.21 -10.80
C LYS A 16 20.85 16.01 -9.89
N ILE A 17 21.94 15.52 -9.30
CA ILE A 17 21.90 14.50 -8.24
C ILE A 17 22.29 15.18 -6.94
N HIS A 18 21.39 15.15 -5.97
CA HIS A 18 21.59 15.68 -4.62
C HIS A 18 21.72 14.52 -3.64
N LYS A 19 22.71 14.58 -2.75
CA LYS A 19 22.92 13.55 -1.72
C LYS A 19 23.12 14.17 -0.35
N GLN A 20 22.59 13.50 0.68
CA GLN A 20 22.79 13.83 2.08
C GLN A 20 22.92 12.56 2.91
N ASP A 21 23.86 12.56 3.85
CA ASP A 21 24.15 11.45 4.75
C ASP A 21 23.72 11.83 6.18
N TYR A 22 23.22 10.84 6.93
CA TYR A 22 22.71 10.99 8.29
C TYR A 22 23.28 9.90 9.19
N LYS A 23 23.46 10.21 10.46
CA LYS A 23 23.84 9.26 11.50
C LYS A 23 22.98 9.53 12.75
N THR A 24 22.31 8.48 13.24
CA THR A 24 21.42 8.55 14.42
C THR A 24 20.47 9.76 14.44
N GLY A 25 19.91 10.08 13.26
CA GLY A 25 18.97 11.17 13.09
C GLY A 25 19.57 12.52 12.66
N GLU A 26 20.88 12.70 12.83
CA GLU A 26 21.54 13.99 12.56
C GLU A 26 22.22 14.01 11.16
N PRO A 27 22.07 15.10 10.41
CA PRO A 27 22.76 15.26 9.13
C PRO A 27 24.28 15.36 9.35
N GLN A 28 25.05 14.55 8.62
CA GLN A 28 26.51 14.53 8.68
C GLN A 28 27.18 15.54 7.72
N SER A 29 26.38 16.12 6.82
CA SER A 29 26.86 17.11 5.87
C SER A 29 25.70 17.99 5.41
N THR A 30 26.02 19.16 4.84
CA THR A 30 25.05 19.92 4.05
C THR A 30 24.65 19.15 2.81
N LEU A 31 23.48 19.46 2.24
CA LEU A 31 23.04 18.88 0.97
C LEU A 31 24.07 19.17 -0.14
N LYS A 32 24.60 18.11 -0.73
CA LYS A 32 25.63 18.21 -1.78
C LYS A 32 25.05 17.83 -3.14
N THR A 33 25.43 18.58 -4.17
CA THR A 33 25.25 18.16 -5.56
C THR A 33 26.41 17.25 -5.95
N THR A 34 26.14 15.99 -6.24
CA THR A 34 27.17 14.96 -6.51
C THR A 34 27.30 14.61 -7.98
N GLY A 35 26.38 15.09 -8.83
CA GLY A 35 26.42 14.78 -10.26
C GLY A 35 25.22 15.32 -11.02
N THR A 36 25.07 14.84 -12.27
CA THR A 36 23.95 15.15 -13.16
C THR A 36 23.12 13.90 -13.45
N ALA A 37 21.81 14.06 -13.68
CA ALA A 37 20.91 12.97 -14.04
C ALA A 37 19.96 13.38 -15.15
N LYS A 38 19.66 12.43 -16.07
CA LYS A 38 18.67 12.61 -17.14
C LYS A 38 17.25 12.21 -16.71
N THR A 39 17.12 11.51 -15.59
CA THR A 39 15.86 11.00 -15.05
C THR A 39 15.62 11.54 -13.65
N THR A 40 14.38 11.52 -13.20
CA THR A 40 14.00 11.84 -11.82
C THR A 40 13.91 10.56 -10.99
N GLY A 41 14.09 10.68 -9.68
CA GLY A 41 13.95 9.56 -8.75
C GLY A 41 14.57 9.84 -7.40
N THR A 42 14.23 9.00 -6.43
CA THR A 42 14.77 9.06 -5.07
C THR A 42 15.32 7.69 -4.69
N LYS A 43 16.50 7.66 -4.11
CA LYS A 43 17.10 6.45 -3.52
C LYS A 43 17.35 6.71 -2.05
N VAL A 44 16.84 5.81 -1.23
CA VAL A 44 17.03 5.83 0.23
C VAL A 44 17.74 4.54 0.61
N CYS A 45 18.79 4.67 1.41
CA CYS A 45 19.49 3.52 1.97
C CYS A 45 19.68 3.76 3.46
N PHE A 46 19.37 2.77 4.28
CA PHE A 46 19.45 2.89 5.73
C PHE A 46 19.82 1.56 6.38
N TYR A 47 20.36 1.67 7.56
CA TYR A 47 20.62 0.53 8.44
C TYR A 47 19.90 0.78 9.77
N PRO A 48 18.99 -0.13 10.20
CA PRO A 48 18.25 0.04 11.45
C PRO A 48 19.20 0.09 12.66
N ASP A 49 18.87 0.92 13.65
CA ASP A 49 19.67 1.04 14.86
C ASP A 49 19.39 -0.13 15.82
N ASN A 50 20.40 -0.95 16.10
CA ASN A 50 20.31 -2.10 17.01
C ASN A 50 20.10 -1.71 18.48
N LYS A 51 20.30 -0.44 18.84
CA LYS A 51 19.99 0.07 20.18
C LYS A 51 18.48 0.34 20.35
N ILE A 52 17.76 0.52 19.23
CA ILE A 52 16.31 0.77 19.21
C ILE A 52 15.56 -0.54 18.93
N PHE A 53 16.02 -1.30 17.93
CA PHE A 53 15.38 -2.53 17.50
C PHE A 53 16.08 -3.76 18.06
N LYS A 54 15.34 -4.63 18.74
CA LYS A 54 15.89 -5.92 19.25
C LYS A 54 16.31 -6.86 18.12
N THR A 55 15.62 -6.78 16.98
CA THR A 55 15.90 -7.55 15.78
C THR A 55 15.95 -6.62 14.58
N ILE A 56 17.01 -6.70 13.79
CA ILE A 56 17.24 -5.91 12.59
C ILE A 56 17.19 -6.74 11.30
N SER A 57 16.81 -8.02 11.43
CA SER A 57 16.60 -8.89 10.27
C SER A 57 15.22 -8.64 9.69
N PHE A 58 15.17 -8.36 8.39
CA PHE A 58 13.91 -8.23 7.66
C PHE A 58 13.40 -9.61 7.25
N GLU A 59 12.10 -9.85 7.46
CA GLU A 59 11.38 -11.03 6.98
C GLU A 59 10.79 -10.77 5.61
N TYR A 60 11.23 -11.57 4.63
CA TYR A 60 10.87 -11.35 3.23
C TYR A 60 9.36 -11.40 3.01
N ASP A 61 8.69 -12.42 3.54
CA ASP A 61 7.27 -12.66 3.31
C ASP A 61 6.39 -11.54 3.88
N ILE A 62 6.75 -11.01 5.06
CA ILE A 62 6.02 -9.86 5.66
C ILE A 62 6.14 -8.61 4.78
N ILE A 63 7.34 -8.36 4.26
CA ILE A 63 7.55 -7.22 3.36
C ILE A 63 6.82 -7.45 2.02
N ALA A 64 6.89 -8.65 1.46
CA ALA A 64 6.25 -9.01 0.21
C ALA A 64 4.73 -8.84 0.29
N GLU A 65 4.10 -9.30 1.37
CA GLU A 65 2.67 -9.14 1.62
C GLU A 65 2.28 -7.65 1.67
N ARG A 66 3.02 -6.84 2.41
CA ARG A 66 2.76 -5.40 2.51
C ARG A 66 2.97 -4.67 1.18
N LEU A 67 3.98 -5.01 0.42
CA LEU A 67 4.23 -4.40 -0.90
C LEU A 67 3.18 -4.82 -1.93
N ARG A 68 2.71 -6.06 -1.87
CA ARG A 68 1.59 -6.54 -2.68
C ARG A 68 0.31 -5.76 -2.39
N GLU A 69 -0.02 -5.55 -1.11
CA GLU A 69 -1.15 -4.73 -0.68
C GLU A 69 -1.03 -3.30 -1.23
N LEU A 70 0.13 -2.66 -1.07
CA LEU A 70 0.38 -1.32 -1.61
C LEU A 70 0.24 -1.26 -3.13
N ALA A 71 0.65 -2.29 -3.85
CA ALA A 71 0.50 -2.35 -5.31
C ALA A 71 -0.96 -2.50 -5.75
N TYR A 72 -1.82 -3.18 -4.96
CA TYR A 72 -3.26 -3.21 -5.20
C TYR A 72 -3.92 -1.85 -4.95
N LEU A 73 -3.52 -1.15 -3.88
CA LEU A 73 -4.06 0.15 -3.51
C LEU A 73 -3.64 1.26 -4.50
N ASN A 74 -2.53 1.08 -5.22
CA ASN A 74 -2.00 2.06 -6.16
C ASN A 74 -2.01 1.50 -7.58
N LYS A 75 -3.15 1.54 -8.22
CA LYS A 75 -3.40 1.00 -9.55
C LYS A 75 -2.30 1.38 -10.56
N GLY A 76 -1.65 0.34 -11.13
CA GLY A 76 -0.63 0.51 -12.15
C GLY A 76 0.78 0.80 -11.62
N LEU A 77 0.95 1.04 -10.32
CA LEU A 77 2.27 1.11 -9.69
C LEU A 77 2.95 -0.25 -9.77
N GLU A 78 4.22 -0.25 -10.15
CA GLU A 78 5.07 -1.43 -10.11
C GLU A 78 6.03 -1.34 -8.93
N ILE A 79 5.98 -2.35 -8.06
CA ILE A 79 6.87 -2.47 -6.91
C ILE A 79 7.69 -3.75 -7.08
N VAL A 80 9.01 -3.62 -7.01
CA VAL A 80 9.93 -4.76 -7.07
C VAL A 80 10.59 -4.93 -5.72
N LEU A 81 10.44 -6.11 -5.13
CA LEU A 81 11.16 -6.53 -3.94
C LEU A 81 12.28 -7.46 -4.35
N LYS A 82 13.50 -7.16 -3.90
CA LYS A 82 14.66 -8.00 -4.14
C LYS A 82 15.43 -8.25 -2.85
N ASP A 83 15.65 -9.52 -2.52
CA ASP A 83 16.50 -9.95 -1.43
C ASP A 83 17.87 -10.40 -1.99
N ASN A 84 18.92 -9.71 -1.57
CA ASN A 84 20.28 -10.00 -1.99
C ASN A 84 21.11 -10.60 -0.85
N ARG A 85 20.50 -11.14 0.22
CA ARG A 85 21.21 -11.70 1.38
C ARG A 85 21.81 -13.08 1.12
N SER A 86 21.29 -13.78 0.11
CA SER A 86 21.81 -15.09 -0.34
C SER A 86 22.33 -14.98 -1.77
N ASP A 87 23.15 -15.94 -2.20
CA ASP A 87 23.63 -16.02 -3.58
C ASP A 87 22.50 -16.23 -4.58
N ASP A 88 21.44 -16.95 -4.16
CA ASP A 88 20.18 -17.08 -4.91
C ASP A 88 19.24 -15.92 -4.54
N ALA A 89 19.37 -14.82 -5.26
CA ALA A 89 18.57 -13.62 -5.02
C ALA A 89 17.07 -13.88 -5.31
N GLN A 90 16.24 -13.81 -4.28
CA GLN A 90 14.79 -13.86 -4.44
C GLN A 90 14.28 -12.50 -4.95
N THR A 91 13.42 -12.52 -5.96
CA THR A 91 12.85 -11.29 -6.55
C THR A 91 11.39 -11.48 -6.89
N ASP A 92 10.54 -10.61 -6.38
CA ASP A 92 9.12 -10.52 -6.70
C ASP A 92 8.79 -9.15 -7.30
N SER A 93 7.86 -9.13 -8.26
CA SER A 93 7.32 -7.91 -8.86
C SER A 93 5.80 -7.87 -8.69
N PHE A 94 5.31 -6.79 -8.14
CA PHE A 94 3.90 -6.55 -7.88
C PHE A 94 3.41 -5.41 -8.76
N LYS A 95 2.45 -5.71 -9.67
CA LYS A 95 1.83 -4.72 -10.55
C LYS A 95 0.42 -5.15 -10.91
N PHE A 96 -0.57 -4.43 -10.43
CA PHE A 96 -1.97 -4.76 -10.62
C PHE A 96 -2.70 -3.63 -11.35
N LYS A 97 -3.22 -3.96 -12.52
CA LYS A 97 -3.95 -2.99 -13.37
C LYS A 97 -5.38 -2.79 -12.92
N GLY A 98 -5.98 -3.77 -12.27
CA GLY A 98 -7.35 -3.73 -11.75
C GLY A 98 -7.49 -3.07 -10.38
N GLY A 99 -6.37 -2.78 -9.68
CA GLY A 99 -6.40 -2.12 -8.37
C GLY A 99 -7.21 -2.90 -7.33
N LEU A 100 -8.16 -2.25 -6.67
CA LEU A 100 -9.00 -2.88 -5.63
C LEU A 100 -9.82 -4.06 -6.14
N SER A 101 -10.21 -4.10 -7.42
CA SER A 101 -10.90 -5.27 -7.99
C SER A 101 -9.99 -6.51 -8.01
N ASP A 102 -8.71 -6.34 -8.33
CA ASP A 102 -7.75 -7.45 -8.29
C ASP A 102 -7.46 -7.84 -6.84
N PHE A 103 -7.47 -6.89 -5.91
CA PHE A 103 -7.30 -7.16 -4.49
C PHE A 103 -8.46 -8.00 -3.93
N VAL A 104 -9.70 -7.67 -4.24
CA VAL A 104 -10.87 -8.48 -3.85
C VAL A 104 -10.78 -9.89 -4.43
N LYS A 105 -10.34 -10.08 -5.67
CA LYS A 105 -10.12 -11.41 -6.25
C LYS A 105 -9.08 -12.21 -5.47
N TYR A 106 -7.98 -11.58 -5.14
CA TYR A 106 -6.89 -12.20 -4.36
C TYR A 106 -7.37 -12.64 -2.97
N LEU A 107 -8.08 -11.77 -2.24
CA LEU A 107 -8.61 -12.07 -0.91
C LEU A 107 -9.66 -13.19 -0.94
N ASP A 108 -10.31 -13.38 -2.07
CA ASP A 108 -11.43 -14.30 -2.26
C ASP A 108 -11.03 -15.56 -3.06
N GLU A 109 -9.74 -15.76 -3.30
CA GLU A 109 -9.21 -16.85 -4.13
C GLU A 109 -9.61 -18.24 -3.62
N ASN A 110 -9.72 -18.40 -2.29
CA ASN A 110 -10.10 -19.64 -1.63
C ASN A 110 -11.57 -19.68 -1.17
N ASN A 111 -12.38 -18.68 -1.53
CA ASN A 111 -13.78 -18.58 -1.15
C ASN A 111 -14.68 -18.89 -2.35
N ASN A 112 -15.91 -19.28 -2.07
CA ASN A 112 -16.94 -19.50 -3.09
C ASN A 112 -17.77 -18.22 -3.27
N PRO A 113 -17.48 -17.37 -4.26
CA PRO A 113 -18.24 -16.16 -4.48
C PRO A 113 -19.65 -16.47 -4.98
N LEU A 114 -20.63 -15.69 -4.51
CA LEU A 114 -22.04 -15.81 -4.98
C LEU A 114 -22.22 -15.27 -6.41
N HIS A 115 -21.30 -14.44 -6.87
CA HIS A 115 -21.32 -13.86 -8.21
C HIS A 115 -19.90 -13.56 -8.72
N ASN A 116 -19.73 -13.64 -10.04
CA ASN A 116 -18.41 -13.44 -10.67
C ASN A 116 -17.97 -11.98 -10.74
N LYS A 117 -18.93 -11.06 -10.86
CA LYS A 117 -18.65 -9.63 -11.03
C LYS A 117 -18.31 -8.98 -9.69
N ILE A 118 -17.18 -8.28 -9.62
CA ILE A 118 -16.86 -7.43 -8.49
C ILE A 118 -17.61 -6.11 -8.64
N ILE A 119 -18.27 -5.70 -7.57
CA ILE A 119 -18.98 -4.41 -7.49
C ILE A 119 -17.95 -3.36 -7.12
N THR A 120 -17.82 -2.33 -7.94
CA THR A 120 -16.90 -1.22 -7.69
C THR A 120 -17.66 0.10 -7.65
N VAL A 121 -17.29 0.94 -6.71
CA VAL A 121 -17.75 2.31 -6.60
C VAL A 121 -16.52 3.20 -6.48
N ASN A 122 -16.36 4.11 -7.42
CA ASN A 122 -15.32 5.12 -7.42
C ASN A 122 -15.99 6.50 -7.43
N LYS A 123 -15.57 7.36 -6.53
CA LYS A 123 -15.99 8.76 -6.49
C LYS A 123 -14.75 9.62 -6.30
N GLU A 124 -14.36 10.30 -7.37
CA GLU A 124 -13.22 11.22 -7.39
C GLU A 124 -13.66 12.66 -7.12
N ASP A 125 -14.93 12.98 -7.39
CA ASP A 125 -15.50 14.31 -7.18
C ASP A 125 -15.91 14.50 -5.72
N GLY A 126 -15.35 15.49 -5.05
CA GLY A 126 -15.66 15.87 -3.68
C GLY A 126 -14.42 16.17 -2.86
N ASP A 127 -14.60 16.53 -1.58
CA ASP A 127 -13.51 16.89 -0.68
C ASP A 127 -12.58 15.71 -0.38
N VAL A 128 -13.10 14.47 -0.46
CA VAL A 128 -12.33 13.25 -0.22
C VAL A 128 -12.69 12.22 -1.28
N PRO A 129 -11.72 11.76 -2.09
CA PRO A 129 -11.93 10.66 -3.01
C PRO A 129 -12.20 9.35 -2.27
N VAL A 130 -13.13 8.55 -2.78
CA VAL A 130 -13.52 7.25 -2.21
C VAL A 130 -13.49 6.19 -3.29
N ASP A 131 -12.82 5.09 -3.00
CA ASP A 131 -12.78 3.91 -3.86
C ASP A 131 -13.20 2.67 -3.06
N VAL A 132 -14.13 1.90 -3.59
CA VAL A 132 -14.71 0.72 -2.95
C VAL A 132 -14.75 -0.42 -3.95
N ALA A 133 -14.34 -1.61 -3.52
CA ALA A 133 -14.58 -2.85 -4.25
C ALA A 133 -15.15 -3.88 -3.29
N LEU A 134 -16.19 -4.60 -3.71
CA LEU A 134 -16.81 -5.63 -2.88
C LEU A 134 -17.34 -6.79 -3.73
N ARG A 135 -17.38 -7.96 -3.11
CA ARG A 135 -18.00 -9.17 -3.65
C ARG A 135 -18.66 -9.95 -2.50
N TYR A 136 -19.82 -10.51 -2.76
CA TYR A 136 -20.49 -11.37 -1.80
C TYR A 136 -20.03 -12.82 -1.94
N GLY A 137 -19.72 -13.45 -0.81
CA GLY A 137 -19.36 -14.85 -0.69
C GLY A 137 -20.40 -15.65 0.08
N ASN A 138 -20.26 -16.98 0.06
CA ASN A 138 -21.11 -17.89 0.82
C ASN A 138 -20.53 -18.16 2.23
N THR A 139 -20.14 -17.09 2.93
CA THR A 139 -19.60 -17.16 4.29
C THR A 139 -20.40 -16.25 5.21
N TYR A 140 -20.52 -16.61 6.49
CA TYR A 140 -21.18 -15.76 7.49
C TYR A 140 -20.27 -14.63 8.01
N ASN A 141 -18.97 -14.74 7.78
CA ASN A 141 -18.01 -13.74 8.22
C ASN A 141 -17.75 -12.72 7.11
N ASP A 142 -17.81 -11.45 7.45
CA ASP A 142 -17.36 -10.37 6.59
C ASP A 142 -15.83 -10.21 6.69
N ASN A 143 -15.18 -10.03 5.55
CA ASN A 143 -13.78 -9.66 5.46
C ASN A 143 -13.71 -8.24 4.90
N ILE A 144 -13.55 -7.26 5.78
CA ILE A 144 -13.55 -5.84 5.40
C ILE A 144 -12.19 -5.24 5.73
N LEU A 145 -11.51 -4.77 4.70
CA LEU A 145 -10.28 -3.99 4.82
C LEU A 145 -10.57 -2.52 4.50
N THR A 146 -10.07 -1.62 5.32
CA THR A 146 -10.26 -0.18 5.16
C THR A 146 -8.95 0.55 5.22
N PHE A 147 -8.78 1.55 4.34
CA PHE A 147 -7.53 2.27 4.18
C PHE A 147 -7.75 3.77 4.11
N VAL A 148 -6.84 4.53 4.67
CA VAL A 148 -6.73 5.98 4.50
C VAL A 148 -5.28 6.29 4.09
N ASN A 149 -5.09 6.90 2.92
CA ASN A 149 -3.75 7.17 2.36
C ASN A 149 -2.84 5.92 2.36
N ASN A 150 -3.37 4.77 1.93
CA ASN A 150 -2.69 3.48 1.90
C ASN A 150 -2.34 2.89 3.28
N ILE A 151 -2.82 3.47 4.38
CA ILE A 151 -2.64 2.95 5.74
C ILE A 151 -3.88 2.16 6.13
N ASN A 152 -3.70 0.88 6.47
CA ASN A 152 -4.79 0.04 6.94
C ASN A 152 -5.32 0.57 8.30
N THR A 153 -6.62 0.85 8.34
CA THR A 153 -7.31 1.31 9.55
C THR A 153 -7.94 0.10 10.24
N ILE A 154 -7.13 -0.67 10.97
CA ILE A 154 -7.50 -1.98 11.56
C ILE A 154 -8.74 -1.85 12.47
N GLU A 155 -8.85 -0.77 13.24
CA GLU A 155 -9.99 -0.51 14.14
C GLU A 155 -11.20 0.09 13.41
N GLY A 156 -11.13 0.25 12.09
CA GLY A 156 -12.16 0.92 11.28
C GLY A 156 -12.10 2.45 11.44
N GLY A 157 -13.29 3.09 11.46
CA GLY A 157 -13.42 4.53 11.57
C GLY A 157 -14.75 5.04 11.01
N THR A 158 -14.91 6.37 10.98
CA THR A 158 -16.13 7.02 10.47
C THR A 158 -16.40 6.71 9.00
N HIS A 159 -15.37 6.50 8.18
CA HIS A 159 -15.49 6.09 6.78
C HIS A 159 -16.10 4.69 6.65
N LEU A 160 -15.71 3.71 7.49
CA LEU A 160 -16.33 2.38 7.51
C LEU A 160 -17.79 2.43 7.99
N SER A 161 -18.05 3.15 9.07
CA SER A 161 -19.42 3.30 9.61
C SER A 161 -20.32 4.01 8.61
N GLY A 162 -19.81 5.04 7.93
CA GLY A 162 -20.52 5.75 6.86
C GLY A 162 -20.83 4.84 5.68
N PHE A 163 -19.87 4.05 5.21
CA PHE A 163 -20.06 3.08 4.14
C PHE A 163 -21.14 2.03 4.51
N ARG A 164 -21.04 1.40 5.70
CA ARG A 164 -22.03 0.40 6.16
C ARG A 164 -23.45 0.99 6.20
N THR A 165 -23.59 2.21 6.73
CA THR A 165 -24.89 2.91 6.78
C THR A 165 -25.43 3.20 5.37
N ALA A 166 -24.58 3.67 4.47
CA ALA A 166 -24.97 3.98 3.09
C ALA A 166 -25.38 2.71 2.33
N LEU A 167 -24.61 1.63 2.45
CA LEU A 167 -24.91 0.34 1.82
C LEU A 167 -26.24 -0.22 2.32
N THR A 168 -26.45 -0.26 3.64
CA THR A 168 -27.72 -0.73 4.24
C THR A 168 -28.91 0.08 3.74
N ARG A 169 -28.77 1.41 3.70
CA ARG A 169 -29.84 2.30 3.19
C ARG A 169 -30.13 2.04 1.72
N ALA A 170 -29.10 1.89 0.89
CA ALA A 170 -29.27 1.62 -0.55
C ALA A 170 -29.99 0.28 -0.79
N LEU A 171 -29.60 -0.78 -0.08
CA LEU A 171 -30.23 -2.09 -0.19
C LEU A 171 -31.69 -2.07 0.28
N ASN A 172 -32.00 -1.45 1.43
CA ASN A 172 -33.36 -1.34 1.94
C ASN A 172 -34.26 -0.53 1.00
N ASN A 173 -33.75 0.58 0.46
CA ASN A 173 -34.50 1.37 -0.51
C ASN A 173 -34.80 0.56 -1.79
N HIS A 174 -33.82 -0.20 -2.27
CA HIS A 174 -34.01 -1.05 -3.44
C HIS A 174 -35.04 -2.15 -3.18
N ALA A 175 -34.96 -2.82 -2.03
CA ALA A 175 -35.92 -3.86 -1.63
C ALA A 175 -37.34 -3.28 -1.56
N THR A 176 -37.52 -2.13 -0.91
CA THR A 176 -38.85 -1.46 -0.81
C THR A 176 -39.39 -1.06 -2.17
N GLN A 177 -38.57 -0.50 -3.06
CA GLN A 177 -39.01 -0.09 -4.40
C GLN A 177 -39.40 -1.25 -5.31
N ASN A 178 -38.84 -2.45 -5.06
CA ASN A 178 -39.07 -3.64 -5.88
C ASN A 178 -39.95 -4.69 -5.18
N ASN A 179 -40.53 -4.37 -4.02
CA ASN A 179 -41.36 -5.28 -3.20
C ASN A 179 -40.67 -6.61 -2.88
N LEU A 180 -39.37 -6.54 -2.52
CA LEU A 180 -38.52 -7.68 -2.12
C LEU A 180 -38.52 -7.88 -0.59
#